data_7fd1520cfc05a1c693d972e5aa8435b9
#
_entry.id   7fd1520cfc05a1c693d972e5aa8435b9
#
_cell.length_a   1.000
_cell.length_b   1.000
_cell.length_c   1.000
_cell.angle_alpha   90.00
_cell.angle_beta   90.00
_cell.angle_gamma   90.00
#
_symmetry.space_group_name_H-M   'P 1'
#
loop_
_entity.id
_entity.type
_entity.pdbx_description
1 polymer ?
#
loop_
_entity_poly.entity_id
_entity_poly.type
_entity_poly.pdbx_seq_one_letter_code
_entity_poly.pdbx_strand_id
1 'polypeptide(L)'
;LDNGNFPKFSIPSRSVSNIVYDKKIRQYILGANTAVRSSRNTSQLRAFTQLMWLAFFANRLTGQKKSSTLRDVYYSSQAFEVDFEDQSESDNIIVDLEAVLASPRESFHVFPEERSSVFGDLTIEYTVPGYEGKKTNLSDHPDGYAIGPSLTSSEFTETSAEVVIAIEKGGLFTRFVEEQVDKK
;
A
#
# COMPACT_ATOMS: atom_id res chain seq x y z
N LEU A 1 -2.50 -17.94 -24.92
CA LEU A 1 -1.74 -19.14 -25.33
C LEU A 1 -2.20 -19.68 -26.70
N ASP A 2 -3.39 -19.31 -27.15
CA ASP A 2 -4.00 -19.89 -28.34
C ASP A 2 -3.28 -19.59 -29.67
N ASN A 3 -2.33 -18.66 -29.68
CA ASN A 3 -1.56 -18.28 -30.87
C ASN A 3 -0.06 -18.64 -30.80
N GLY A 4 0.35 -19.53 -29.86
CA GLY A 4 1.75 -19.91 -29.67
C GLY A 4 2.66 -18.80 -29.13
N ASN A 5 2.09 -17.67 -28.70
CA ASN A 5 2.82 -16.57 -28.12
C ASN A 5 3.01 -16.76 -26.61
N PHE A 6 4.22 -16.48 -26.14
CA PHE A 6 4.49 -16.47 -24.69
C PHE A 6 3.83 -15.26 -24.04
N PRO A 7 3.15 -15.43 -22.88
CA PRO A 7 2.58 -14.30 -22.14
C PRO A 7 3.66 -13.33 -21.70
N LYS A 8 3.32 -12.04 -21.73
CA LYS A 8 4.21 -10.94 -21.34
C LYS A 8 3.43 -9.80 -20.69
N PHE A 9 4.07 -9.08 -19.80
CA PHE A 9 3.61 -7.81 -19.25
C PHE A 9 4.50 -6.67 -19.70
N SER A 10 3.90 -5.53 -20.01
CA SER A 10 4.60 -4.28 -20.20
C SER A 10 4.41 -3.44 -18.93
N ILE A 11 5.49 -3.15 -18.22
CA ILE A 11 5.47 -2.47 -16.93
C ILE A 11 6.13 -1.10 -17.12
N PRO A 12 5.53 0.02 -16.67
CA PRO A 12 6.19 1.31 -16.69
C PRO A 12 7.56 1.24 -15.98
N SER A 13 8.61 1.71 -16.65
CA SER A 13 9.95 1.70 -16.08
C SER A 13 10.04 2.68 -14.91
N ARG A 14 10.53 2.22 -13.76
CA ARG A 14 10.73 3.03 -12.55
C ARG A 14 12.13 3.66 -12.47
N SER A 15 12.89 3.64 -13.57
CA SER A 15 14.20 4.29 -13.60
C SER A 15 14.07 5.81 -13.44
N VAL A 16 15.05 6.43 -12.79
CA VAL A 16 15.06 7.88 -12.58
C VAL A 16 14.92 8.64 -13.90
N SER A 17 15.50 8.10 -14.99
CA SER A 17 15.39 8.68 -16.33
C SER A 17 13.97 8.65 -16.92
N ASN A 18 13.06 7.87 -16.33
CA ASN A 18 11.65 7.79 -16.74
C ASN A 18 10.71 8.55 -15.80
N ILE A 19 11.23 9.28 -14.81
CA ILE A 19 10.43 10.12 -13.93
C ILE A 19 10.34 11.52 -14.54
N VAL A 20 9.11 11.97 -14.80
CA VAL A 20 8.83 13.29 -15.39
C VAL A 20 7.93 14.11 -14.48
N TYR A 21 8.18 15.42 -14.40
CA TYR A 21 7.33 16.31 -13.64
C TYR A 21 6.13 16.76 -14.50
N ASP A 22 4.92 16.42 -14.07
CA ASP A 22 3.70 16.89 -14.70
C ASP A 22 3.28 18.23 -14.09
N LYS A 23 3.34 19.29 -14.90
CA LYS A 23 3.02 20.66 -14.47
C LYS A 23 1.54 20.86 -14.18
N LYS A 24 0.63 20.04 -14.75
CA LYS A 24 -0.82 20.20 -14.55
C LYS A 24 -1.23 19.71 -13.16
N ILE A 25 -0.75 18.54 -12.76
CA ILE A 25 -1.05 17.96 -11.45
C ILE A 25 0.02 18.29 -10.39
N ARG A 26 1.10 18.98 -10.81
CA ARG A 26 2.24 19.38 -9.94
C ARG A 26 2.88 18.20 -9.19
N GLN A 27 3.02 17.06 -9.87
CA GLN A 27 3.59 15.84 -9.29
C GLN A 27 4.58 15.19 -10.25
N TYR A 28 5.48 14.41 -9.69
CA TYR A 28 6.32 13.51 -10.48
C TYR A 28 5.54 12.25 -10.84
N ILE A 29 5.52 11.90 -12.12
CA ILE A 29 4.86 10.72 -12.66
C ILE A 29 5.84 9.86 -13.44
N LEU A 30 5.48 8.59 -13.68
CA LEU A 30 6.22 7.73 -14.57
C LEU A 30 6.01 8.16 -16.03
N GLY A 31 7.10 8.25 -16.78
CA GLY A 31 7.06 8.53 -18.22
C GLY A 31 6.64 7.31 -19.06
N ALA A 32 6.83 7.42 -20.39
CA ALA A 32 6.34 6.45 -21.35
C ALA A 32 7.22 5.19 -21.51
N ASN A 33 8.43 5.17 -20.94
CA ASN A 33 9.32 4.03 -21.07
C ASN A 33 8.78 2.83 -20.29
N THR A 34 8.80 1.65 -20.92
CA THR A 34 8.33 0.40 -20.31
C THR A 34 9.42 -0.66 -20.28
N ALA A 35 9.39 -1.52 -19.27
CA ALA A 35 10.11 -2.77 -19.19
C ALA A 35 9.16 -3.93 -19.52
N VAL A 36 9.66 -4.97 -20.20
CA VAL A 36 8.85 -6.15 -20.52
C VAL A 36 9.26 -7.31 -19.61
N ARG A 37 8.28 -7.93 -18.96
CA ARG A 37 8.43 -9.23 -18.28
C ARG A 37 7.77 -10.30 -19.13
N SER A 38 8.52 -11.33 -19.53
CA SER A 38 8.02 -12.37 -20.44
C SER A 38 8.36 -13.75 -19.93
N SER A 39 7.44 -14.67 -20.08
CA SER A 39 7.67 -16.08 -19.77
C SER A 39 8.57 -16.79 -20.79
N ARG A 40 8.90 -16.14 -21.93
CA ARG A 40 9.81 -16.69 -22.93
C ARG A 40 11.27 -16.70 -22.49
N ASN A 41 11.67 -15.72 -21.68
CA ASN A 41 13.05 -15.55 -21.24
C ASN A 41 13.22 -16.19 -19.88
N THR A 42 14.10 -17.19 -19.78
CA THR A 42 14.37 -17.92 -18.52
C THR A 42 14.83 -16.99 -17.39
N SER A 43 15.62 -15.94 -17.69
CA SER A 43 16.06 -14.96 -16.69
C SER A 43 14.92 -14.09 -16.14
N GLN A 44 13.79 -14.02 -16.85
CA GLN A 44 12.61 -13.23 -16.45
C GLN A 44 11.48 -14.13 -15.92
N LEU A 45 11.57 -15.45 -16.12
CA LEU A 45 10.52 -16.39 -15.79
C LEU A 45 10.16 -16.34 -14.30
N ARG A 46 11.16 -16.24 -13.42
CA ARG A 46 10.95 -16.11 -11.97
C ARG A 46 10.11 -14.88 -11.64
N ALA A 47 10.56 -13.69 -12.04
CA ALA A 47 9.82 -12.46 -11.78
C ALA A 47 8.44 -12.42 -12.46
N PHE A 48 8.30 -13.07 -13.62
CA PHE A 48 7.00 -13.26 -14.28
C PHE A 48 6.07 -14.13 -13.43
N THR A 49 6.54 -15.27 -12.93
CA THR A 49 5.76 -16.19 -12.08
C THR A 49 5.36 -15.52 -10.76
N GLN A 50 6.29 -14.81 -10.12
CA GLN A 50 6.05 -14.05 -8.89
C GLN A 50 4.96 -12.99 -9.10
N LEU A 51 5.01 -12.23 -10.21
CA LEU A 51 4.00 -11.22 -10.53
C LEU A 51 2.62 -11.84 -10.82
N MET A 52 2.57 -12.97 -11.53
CA MET A 52 1.32 -13.71 -11.79
C MET A 52 0.69 -14.23 -10.50
N TRP A 53 1.52 -14.82 -9.64
CA TRP A 53 1.06 -15.29 -8.34
C TRP A 53 0.51 -14.14 -7.49
N LEU A 54 1.24 -13.03 -7.43
CA LEU A 54 0.80 -11.86 -6.66
C LEU A 54 -0.52 -11.29 -7.19
N ALA A 55 -0.70 -11.21 -8.52
CA ALA A 55 -1.96 -10.78 -9.12
C ALA A 55 -3.12 -11.71 -8.74
N PHE A 56 -2.90 -13.03 -8.74
CA PHE A 56 -3.87 -14.01 -8.27
C PHE A 56 -4.18 -13.83 -6.77
N PHE A 57 -3.16 -13.66 -5.95
CA PHE A 57 -3.29 -13.46 -4.51
C PHE A 57 -4.08 -12.19 -4.19
N ALA A 58 -3.75 -11.06 -4.82
CA ALA A 58 -4.43 -9.78 -4.70
C ALA A 58 -5.92 -9.88 -5.13
N ASN A 59 -6.19 -10.55 -6.25
CA ASN A 59 -7.57 -10.80 -6.70
C ASN A 59 -8.36 -11.63 -5.68
N ARG A 60 -7.73 -12.62 -5.05
CA ARG A 60 -8.34 -13.42 -3.99
C ARG A 60 -8.63 -12.59 -2.73
N LEU A 61 -7.71 -11.74 -2.29
CA LEU A 61 -7.93 -10.84 -1.16
C LEU A 61 -9.14 -9.94 -1.41
N THR A 62 -9.16 -9.27 -2.56
CA THR A 62 -10.26 -8.39 -2.96
C THR A 62 -11.60 -9.12 -3.00
N GLY A 63 -11.65 -10.31 -3.62
CA GLY A 63 -12.87 -11.11 -3.70
C GLY A 63 -13.38 -11.60 -2.34
N GLN A 64 -12.48 -11.85 -1.39
CA GLN A 64 -12.82 -12.27 -0.02
C GLN A 64 -13.01 -11.10 0.96
N LYS A 65 -12.77 -9.86 0.53
CA LYS A 65 -12.74 -8.67 1.39
C LYS A 65 -11.79 -8.83 2.58
N LYS A 66 -10.65 -9.45 2.35
CA LYS A 66 -9.58 -9.65 3.34
C LYS A 66 -8.38 -8.78 2.99
N SER A 67 -7.60 -8.43 3.99
CA SER A 67 -6.36 -7.68 3.84
C SER A 67 -5.16 -8.55 4.17
N SER A 68 -4.01 -8.19 3.65
CA SER A 68 -2.71 -8.80 3.93
C SER A 68 -1.67 -7.70 4.15
N THR A 69 -0.66 -7.95 4.97
CA THR A 69 0.49 -7.06 5.08
C THR A 69 1.55 -7.40 4.03
N LEU A 70 2.48 -6.48 3.78
CA LEU A 70 3.64 -6.74 2.90
C LEU A 70 4.40 -8.00 3.35
N ARG A 71 4.56 -8.17 4.65
CA ARG A 71 5.23 -9.33 5.24
C ARG A 71 4.42 -10.63 5.06
N ASP A 72 3.11 -10.56 5.21
CA ASP A 72 2.23 -11.71 4.99
C ASP A 72 2.22 -12.16 3.53
N VAL A 73 2.33 -11.24 2.57
CA VAL A 73 2.50 -11.57 1.15
C VAL A 73 3.76 -12.42 0.97
N TYR A 74 4.90 -11.98 1.53
CA TYR A 74 6.15 -12.72 1.47
C TYR A 74 6.04 -14.14 2.07
N TYR A 75 5.44 -14.28 3.25
CA TYR A 75 5.27 -15.61 3.86
C TYR A 75 4.22 -16.46 3.16
N SER A 76 3.14 -15.86 2.66
CA SER A 76 2.11 -16.60 1.93
C SER A 76 2.63 -17.22 0.64
N SER A 77 3.60 -16.59 -0.02
CA SER A 77 4.20 -17.13 -1.26
C SER A 77 4.82 -18.50 -1.08
N GLN A 78 5.41 -18.75 0.10
CA GLN A 78 6.05 -20.01 0.42
C GLN A 78 5.06 -21.19 0.41
N ALA A 79 3.80 -20.94 0.83
CA ALA A 79 2.75 -21.96 0.80
C ALA A 79 2.31 -22.35 -0.64
N PHE A 80 2.69 -21.53 -1.64
CA PHE A 80 2.41 -21.76 -3.06
C PHE A 80 3.66 -22.15 -3.86
N GLU A 81 4.77 -22.45 -3.18
CA GLU A 81 6.06 -22.76 -3.82
C GLU A 81 6.56 -21.64 -4.75
N VAL A 82 6.19 -20.40 -4.44
CA VAL A 82 6.68 -19.21 -5.16
C VAL A 82 7.72 -18.53 -4.28
N ASP A 83 8.99 -18.80 -4.58
CA ASP A 83 10.09 -18.34 -3.76
C ASP A 83 10.45 -16.88 -4.07
N PHE A 84 10.61 -16.10 -3.01
CA PHE A 84 11.32 -14.82 -3.00
C PHE A 84 12.64 -14.99 -2.24
N GLU A 85 13.71 -14.34 -2.67
CA GLU A 85 14.99 -14.37 -1.95
C GLU A 85 14.86 -13.73 -0.56
N ASP A 86 14.15 -12.60 -0.52
CA ASP A 86 13.88 -11.85 0.68
C ASP A 86 12.58 -11.03 0.54
N GLN A 87 12.22 -10.33 1.59
CA GLN A 87 11.05 -9.44 1.59
C GLN A 87 11.21 -8.29 0.58
N SER A 88 12.43 -7.80 0.34
CA SER A 88 12.67 -6.71 -0.62
C SER A 88 12.35 -7.12 -2.05
N GLU A 89 12.62 -8.36 -2.44
CA GLU A 89 12.20 -8.89 -3.73
C GLU A 89 10.68 -8.94 -3.83
N SER A 90 9.99 -9.42 -2.79
CA SER A 90 8.52 -9.44 -2.71
C SER A 90 7.94 -8.02 -2.84
N ASP A 91 8.49 -7.06 -2.07
CA ASP A 91 8.05 -5.67 -2.10
C ASP A 91 8.23 -5.04 -3.51
N ASN A 92 9.32 -5.38 -4.21
CA ASN A 92 9.54 -4.93 -5.59
C ASN A 92 8.49 -5.49 -6.58
N ILE A 93 8.06 -6.73 -6.41
CA ILE A 93 7.00 -7.32 -7.26
C ILE A 93 5.65 -6.67 -6.94
N ILE A 94 5.38 -6.29 -5.67
CA ILE A 94 4.18 -5.53 -5.31
C ILE A 94 4.16 -4.17 -6.03
N VAL A 95 5.29 -3.45 -6.04
CA VAL A 95 5.40 -2.18 -6.79
C VAL A 95 5.29 -2.38 -8.31
N ASP A 96 5.75 -3.50 -8.85
CA ASP A 96 5.52 -3.84 -10.25
C ASP A 96 4.02 -4.04 -10.53
N LEU A 97 3.28 -4.68 -9.62
CA LEU A 97 1.82 -4.86 -9.74
C LEU A 97 1.08 -3.52 -9.66
N GLU A 98 1.47 -2.62 -8.74
CA GLU A 98 0.93 -1.25 -8.66
C GLU A 98 1.09 -0.53 -10.01
N ALA A 99 2.28 -0.65 -10.61
CA ALA A 99 2.55 -0.03 -11.91
C ALA A 99 1.75 -0.63 -13.06
N VAL A 100 1.52 -1.96 -13.06
CA VAL A 100 0.69 -2.65 -14.06
C VAL A 100 -0.78 -2.25 -13.94
N LEU A 101 -1.30 -2.15 -12.71
CA LEU A 101 -2.69 -1.82 -12.44
C LEU A 101 -2.95 -0.31 -12.44
N ALA A 102 -1.91 0.52 -12.47
CA ALA A 102 -1.98 1.97 -12.24
C ALA A 102 -2.79 2.33 -10.97
N SER A 103 -2.63 1.55 -9.92
CA SER A 103 -3.39 1.64 -8.68
C SER A 103 -2.49 1.35 -7.48
N PRO A 104 -2.65 2.04 -6.35
CA PRO A 104 -1.87 1.78 -5.14
C PRO A 104 -2.25 0.42 -4.53
N ARG A 105 -1.33 -0.18 -3.79
CA ARG A 105 -1.46 -1.51 -3.17
C ARG A 105 -2.66 -1.66 -2.26
N GLU A 106 -3.09 -0.58 -1.63
CA GLU A 106 -4.26 -0.54 -0.77
C GLU A 106 -5.55 -0.86 -1.55
N SER A 107 -5.61 -0.51 -2.84
CA SER A 107 -6.75 -0.81 -3.71
C SER A 107 -6.96 -2.30 -3.96
N PHE A 108 -5.92 -3.10 -3.81
CA PHE A 108 -5.99 -4.56 -3.87
C PHE A 108 -5.69 -5.23 -2.52
N HIS A 109 -5.97 -4.50 -1.43
CA HIS A 109 -5.98 -4.99 -0.05
C HIS A 109 -4.61 -5.45 0.50
N VAL A 110 -3.51 -4.90 -0.01
CA VAL A 110 -2.18 -5.08 0.56
C VAL A 110 -1.77 -3.80 1.27
N PHE A 111 -1.40 -3.90 2.55
CA PHE A 111 -1.09 -2.77 3.40
C PHE A 111 0.33 -2.88 3.97
N PRO A 112 1.01 -1.77 4.25
CA PRO A 112 2.22 -1.82 5.07
C PRO A 112 1.88 -2.32 6.48
N GLU A 113 2.88 -2.80 7.21
CA GLU A 113 2.70 -3.05 8.64
C GLU A 113 2.32 -1.75 9.36
N GLU A 114 1.42 -1.87 10.33
CA GLU A 114 0.99 -0.75 11.14
C GLU A 114 2.16 -0.25 12.02
N ARG A 115 2.90 0.72 11.52
CA ARG A 115 4.03 1.36 12.21
C ARG A 115 3.83 2.85 12.41
N SER A 116 2.67 3.36 12.03
CA SER A 116 2.34 4.78 12.11
C SER A 116 1.09 4.97 12.95
N SER A 117 1.06 6.07 13.68
CA SER A 117 -0.10 6.46 14.48
C SER A 117 -0.51 7.89 14.17
N VAL A 118 -1.76 8.17 14.39
CA VAL A 118 -2.33 9.53 14.32
C VAL A 118 -2.95 9.87 15.67
N PHE A 119 -2.88 11.15 16.06
CA PHE A 119 -3.45 11.69 17.29
C PHE A 119 -3.95 13.10 17.05
N GLY A 120 -5.01 13.49 17.72
CA GLY A 120 -5.55 14.85 17.69
C GLY A 120 -7.07 14.87 17.52
N ASP A 121 -7.63 16.07 17.43
CA ASP A 121 -9.06 16.27 17.30
C ASP A 121 -9.54 15.97 15.88
N LEU A 122 -9.78 14.69 15.64
CA LEU A 122 -10.38 14.16 14.41
C LEU A 122 -11.32 13.02 14.77
N THR A 123 -12.58 13.16 14.44
CA THR A 123 -13.58 12.10 14.59
C THR A 123 -13.70 11.32 13.30
N ILE A 124 -13.59 10.02 13.40
CA ILE A 124 -13.80 9.07 12.29
C ILE A 124 -15.09 8.28 12.49
N GLU A 125 -15.72 7.92 11.39
CA GLU A 125 -16.84 6.98 11.35
C GLU A 125 -16.42 5.74 10.56
N TYR A 126 -16.53 4.56 11.18
CA TYR A 126 -16.14 3.30 10.56
C TYR A 126 -17.10 2.88 9.47
N THR A 127 -16.54 2.43 8.33
CA THR A 127 -17.28 1.80 7.21
C THR A 127 -16.97 0.31 7.07
N VAL A 128 -16.10 -0.23 7.95
CA VAL A 128 -15.71 -1.65 7.91
C VAL A 128 -16.84 -2.55 8.45
N PRO A 129 -17.01 -3.77 7.89
CA PRO A 129 -18.07 -4.69 8.28
C PRO A 129 -18.09 -4.99 9.79
N GLY A 130 -19.26 -4.82 10.42
CA GLY A 130 -19.49 -5.03 11.86
C GLY A 130 -19.15 -3.83 12.75
N TYR A 131 -18.63 -2.75 12.18
CA TYR A 131 -18.33 -1.49 12.88
C TYR A 131 -18.99 -0.27 12.24
N GLU A 132 -19.77 -0.47 11.18
CA GLU A 132 -20.39 0.59 10.40
C GLU A 132 -21.15 1.57 11.30
N GLY A 133 -20.91 2.84 11.08
CA GLY A 133 -21.55 3.94 11.80
C GLY A 133 -21.03 4.18 13.23
N LYS A 134 -20.11 3.37 13.73
CA LYS A 134 -19.46 3.66 15.02
C LYS A 134 -18.46 4.79 14.83
N LYS A 135 -18.47 5.74 15.75
CA LYS A 135 -17.56 6.90 15.76
C LYS A 135 -16.54 6.78 16.88
N THR A 136 -15.34 7.30 16.64
CA THR A 136 -14.32 7.51 17.67
C THR A 136 -13.57 8.81 17.36
N ASN A 137 -13.22 9.56 18.40
CA ASN A 137 -12.30 10.68 18.26
C ASN A 137 -10.86 10.19 18.50
N LEU A 138 -9.94 10.59 17.64
CA LEU A 138 -8.55 10.08 17.71
C LEU A 138 -7.79 10.60 18.93
N SER A 139 -8.23 11.68 19.55
CA SER A 139 -7.69 12.18 20.83
C SER A 139 -8.05 11.30 22.04
N ASP A 140 -9.00 10.37 21.90
CA ASP A 140 -9.35 9.41 22.97
C ASP A 140 -8.31 8.29 23.11
N HIS A 141 -7.32 8.23 22.21
CA HIS A 141 -6.27 7.22 22.16
C HIS A 141 -4.92 7.79 22.60
N PRO A 142 -4.54 7.72 23.88
CA PRO A 142 -3.36 8.41 24.43
C PRO A 142 -2.02 7.96 23.83
N ASP A 143 -1.96 6.74 23.27
CA ASP A 143 -0.78 6.22 22.58
C ASP A 143 -0.82 6.50 21.06
N GLY A 144 -1.83 7.25 20.60
CA GLY A 144 -2.16 7.44 19.20
C GLY A 144 -2.99 6.29 18.65
N TYR A 145 -3.77 6.59 17.62
CA TYR A 145 -4.56 5.61 16.86
C TYR A 145 -3.73 5.06 15.70
N ALA A 146 -3.59 3.72 15.62
CA ALA A 146 -2.82 3.08 14.56
C ALA A 146 -3.40 3.33 13.17
N ILE A 147 -2.56 3.70 12.21
CA ILE A 147 -2.96 3.89 10.82
C ILE A 147 -2.95 2.53 10.12
N GLY A 148 -4.11 1.91 10.04
CA GLY A 148 -4.32 0.61 9.43
C GLY A 148 -5.50 0.62 8.45
N PRO A 149 -5.88 -0.54 7.89
CA PRO A 149 -6.96 -0.67 6.90
C PRO A 149 -8.30 -0.09 7.37
N SER A 150 -8.60 -0.19 8.66
CA SER A 150 -9.84 0.35 9.23
C SER A 150 -9.90 1.88 9.16
N LEU A 151 -8.77 2.57 9.39
CA LEU A 151 -8.70 4.02 9.28
C LEU A 151 -8.79 4.47 7.81
N THR A 152 -8.10 3.80 6.91
CA THR A 152 -8.11 4.16 5.47
C THR A 152 -9.49 3.93 4.83
N SER A 153 -10.32 3.09 5.42
CA SER A 153 -11.70 2.82 4.99
C SER A 153 -12.74 3.64 5.76
N SER A 154 -12.33 4.48 6.73
CA SER A 154 -13.24 5.29 7.54
C SER A 154 -13.53 6.64 6.90
N GLU A 155 -14.67 7.25 7.24
CA GLU A 155 -15.00 8.62 6.88
C GLU A 155 -14.56 9.58 7.98
N PHE A 156 -13.97 10.72 7.59
CA PHE A 156 -13.62 11.81 8.51
C PHE A 156 -14.83 12.71 8.63
N THR A 157 -15.40 12.79 9.83
CA THR A 157 -16.68 13.45 10.04
C THR A 157 -16.58 14.80 10.73
N GLU A 158 -15.71 14.95 11.71
CA GLU A 158 -15.59 16.15 12.53
C GLU A 158 -14.15 16.42 12.90
N THR A 159 -13.72 17.67 12.82
CA THR A 159 -12.42 18.16 13.29
C THR A 159 -12.44 19.67 13.50
N SER A 160 -11.74 20.15 14.52
CA SER A 160 -11.40 21.57 14.68
C SER A 160 -9.95 21.87 14.32
N ALA A 161 -9.17 20.86 13.90
CA ALA A 161 -7.78 21.01 13.57
C ALA A 161 -7.58 21.83 12.27
N GLU A 162 -6.76 22.86 12.34
CA GLU A 162 -6.40 23.71 11.20
C GLU A 162 -5.09 23.24 10.52
N VAL A 163 -4.28 22.44 11.22
CA VAL A 163 -2.94 22.04 10.78
C VAL A 163 -2.71 20.57 11.02
N VAL A 164 -2.04 19.89 10.09
CA VAL A 164 -1.54 18.53 10.25
C VAL A 164 -0.02 18.56 10.34
N ILE A 165 0.54 17.98 11.40
CA ILE A 165 1.98 17.87 11.62
C ILE A 165 2.41 16.43 11.35
N ALA A 166 3.26 16.23 10.33
CA ALA A 166 3.86 14.94 10.05
C ALA A 166 5.18 14.78 10.82
N ILE A 167 5.28 13.74 11.64
CA ILE A 167 6.43 13.45 12.50
C ILE A 167 7.04 12.11 12.08
N GLU A 168 8.28 12.12 11.62
CA GLU A 168 8.98 10.90 11.19
C GLU A 168 9.34 9.98 12.36
N LYS A 169 9.68 10.54 13.53
CA LYS A 169 10.21 9.77 14.67
C LYS A 169 9.15 9.54 15.74
N GLY A 170 8.85 8.27 16.04
CA GLY A 170 7.84 7.89 17.04
C GLY A 170 8.09 8.50 18.43
N GLY A 171 9.34 8.58 18.91
CA GLY A 171 9.65 9.21 20.20
C GLY A 171 9.32 10.71 20.25
N LEU A 172 9.41 11.42 19.12
CA LEU A 172 8.97 12.82 19.06
C LEU A 172 7.44 12.91 19.02
N PHE A 173 6.78 11.99 18.29
CA PHE A 173 5.32 11.89 18.29
C PHE A 173 4.78 11.69 19.70
N THR A 174 5.31 10.71 20.46
CA THR A 174 4.91 10.46 21.84
C THR A 174 5.09 11.72 22.71
N ARG A 175 6.22 12.42 22.55
CA ARG A 175 6.47 13.66 23.29
C ARG A 175 5.44 14.76 22.97
N PHE A 176 5.04 14.89 21.70
CA PHE A 176 4.02 15.87 21.30
C PHE A 176 2.65 15.54 21.91
N VAL A 177 2.29 14.26 21.99
CA VAL A 177 1.06 13.81 22.66
C VAL A 177 1.12 14.12 24.17
N GLU A 178 2.22 13.75 24.84
CA GLU A 178 2.41 14.01 26.27
C GLU A 178 2.36 15.51 26.63
N GLU A 179 2.95 16.35 25.79
CA GLU A 179 2.98 17.80 25.97
C GLU A 179 1.71 18.51 25.50
N GLN A 180 0.72 17.76 25.02
CA GLN A 180 -0.57 18.27 24.50
C GLN A 180 -0.38 19.39 23.47
N VAL A 181 0.52 19.18 22.50
CA VAL A 181 0.83 20.19 21.47
C VAL A 181 -0.39 20.46 20.58
N ASP A 182 -1.27 19.47 20.43
CA ASP A 182 -2.55 19.56 19.73
C ASP A 182 -3.55 20.57 20.32
N LYS A 183 -3.30 21.02 21.57
CA LYS A 183 -4.16 21.97 22.30
C LYS A 183 -3.55 23.39 22.40
N LYS A 184 -2.38 23.59 21.82
CA LYS A 184 -1.65 24.87 21.85
C LYS A 184 -1.77 25.61 20.54
#